data_791d9e7d90c932cdd4d0f11c500ef6cb
#
_entry.id   791d9e7d90c932cdd4d0f11c500ef6cb
#
_cell.length_a   1.000
_cell.length_b   1.000
_cell.length_c   1.000
_cell.angle_alpha   90.00
_cell.angle_beta   90.00
_cell.angle_gamma   90.00
#
_symmetry.space_group_name_H-M   'P 1'
#
loop_
_entity.id
_entity.type
_entity.pdbx_description
1 polymer ?
#
loop_
_entity_poly.entity_id
_entity_poly.type
_entity_poly.pdbx_seq_one_letter_code
_entity_poly.pdbx_strand_id
1 'polypeptide(L)'
;DGKIAGYDDITPDADGTLTAEFLNYGFGGISFCKTMPGLLVCSTLCREKESDEIVYLSKDYGSSWSVSLCGLETGDLYFNTSYMKPEYNGNHCLLHWLSDIKINPFDPDEVWFNSGTGVFMTDALLSEHPRYHDACTGIEETVHLNVYAPVDGEVQLVDIVGDLGGFAFRNLDEPCKNSFDDSEGNRYITCINADISDADSNLGIVTARGNWKGKTKGGLVRTCDNFKTFDRIGMPFGINAEIDKKLHEIENPNVNAGWVAVSPDGVNIVWSVADGIRLPVELVLVSNDGGHSFQKAGVFDLAGQPVETGYLKVFSDRSRKDLFYGFGGASEIYVSRDGGRNFYQKQPKEAFPVCDFGYIDTANKTEVRGEGGKTGIFYLALGDAGLYKLCYDTKTEEIHVKRLTDTGDACYRMGLGVIGEDRDYLTEEKAIYFCGRLEGEYGFYRTFDEGKSYERLNQDNQMYGEINSIDGDKRKFGRFFLATGSRGVLYGEMKR
;
A
#
# COMPACT_ATOMS: atom_id res chain seq x y z
N ASP A 1 -12.97 -53.09 0.07
CA ASP A 1 -13.54 -52.25 -1.00
C ASP A 1 -14.51 -51.26 -0.36
N GLY A 2 -13.98 -50.09 0.01
CA GLY A 2 -14.80 -48.99 0.53
C GLY A 2 -15.62 -48.34 -0.58
N LYS A 3 -16.71 -48.95 -0.98
CA LYS A 3 -17.77 -48.27 -1.72
C LYS A 3 -18.46 -47.34 -0.74
N ILE A 4 -18.32 -46.04 -0.92
CA ILE A 4 -19.17 -45.03 -0.33
C ILE A 4 -20.58 -45.39 -0.82
N ALA A 5 -21.43 -45.94 0.08
CA ALA A 5 -22.84 -46.20 -0.23
C ALA A 5 -23.50 -44.83 -0.33
N GLY A 6 -23.91 -44.43 -1.50
CA GLY A 6 -24.68 -43.27 -1.85
C GLY A 6 -24.53 -42.03 -0.94
N TYR A 7 -24.34 -40.90 -1.52
CA TYR A 7 -24.47 -39.59 -0.83
C TYR A 7 -25.63 -38.85 -1.47
N ASP A 8 -26.38 -38.11 -0.66
CA ASP A 8 -27.37 -37.17 -1.16
C ASP A 8 -26.71 -35.82 -1.40
N ASP A 9 -27.03 -35.18 -2.51
CA ASP A 9 -26.66 -33.80 -2.75
C ASP A 9 -27.54 -32.91 -1.87
N ILE A 10 -26.90 -32.24 -0.90
CA ILE A 10 -27.56 -31.32 0.02
C ILE A 10 -27.19 -29.84 -0.28
N THR A 11 -26.65 -29.57 -1.47
CA THR A 11 -26.26 -28.24 -1.90
C THR A 11 -27.46 -27.31 -1.97
N PRO A 12 -27.47 -26.16 -1.27
CA PRO A 12 -28.53 -25.18 -1.36
C PRO A 12 -28.45 -24.40 -2.68
N ASP A 13 -29.60 -23.99 -3.20
CA ASP A 13 -29.66 -22.99 -4.26
C ASP A 13 -29.83 -21.55 -3.71
N ALA A 14 -30.01 -20.56 -4.62
CA ALA A 14 -30.04 -19.14 -4.26
C ALA A 14 -31.23 -18.78 -3.33
N ASP A 15 -32.31 -19.55 -3.30
CA ASP A 15 -33.46 -19.33 -2.42
C ASP A 15 -33.52 -20.30 -1.22
N GLY A 16 -32.50 -21.16 -1.09
CA GLY A 16 -32.40 -22.14 -0.02
C GLY A 16 -33.13 -23.45 -0.32
N THR A 17 -33.68 -23.66 -1.52
CA THR A 17 -34.21 -24.93 -1.95
C THR A 17 -33.11 -25.83 -2.52
N LEU A 18 -33.28 -27.14 -2.47
CA LEU A 18 -32.36 -28.09 -3.09
C LEU A 18 -32.75 -28.25 -4.56
N THR A 19 -31.88 -27.77 -5.46
CA THR A 19 -32.05 -27.98 -6.90
C THR A 19 -30.84 -28.70 -7.49
N ALA A 20 -31.05 -29.43 -8.56
CA ALA A 20 -30.00 -30.06 -9.35
C ALA A 20 -29.44 -29.14 -10.42
N GLU A 21 -29.74 -27.82 -10.38
CA GLU A 21 -29.24 -26.85 -11.33
C GLU A 21 -27.78 -26.52 -11.03
N PHE A 22 -27.00 -26.31 -12.10
CA PHE A 22 -25.57 -26.01 -12.03
C PHE A 22 -25.38 -24.58 -11.52
N LEU A 23 -24.88 -24.44 -10.32
CA LEU A 23 -24.53 -23.13 -9.76
C LEU A 23 -23.22 -22.60 -10.40
N ASN A 24 -23.20 -21.32 -10.76
CA ASN A 24 -22.03 -20.64 -11.30
C ASN A 24 -21.01 -20.20 -10.21
N TYR A 25 -21.17 -20.68 -8.98
CA TYR A 25 -20.32 -20.35 -7.84
C TYR A 25 -20.07 -21.61 -6.99
N GLY A 26 -19.10 -21.53 -6.09
CA GLY A 26 -18.76 -22.64 -5.19
C GLY A 26 -19.26 -22.41 -3.77
N PHE A 27 -18.91 -23.36 -2.91
CA PHE A 27 -19.08 -23.26 -1.47
C PHE A 27 -17.70 -23.22 -0.81
N GLY A 28 -17.49 -22.24 0.08
CA GLY A 28 -16.21 -22.02 0.74
C GLY A 28 -16.04 -22.87 1.98
N GLY A 29 -17.12 -23.04 2.75
CA GLY A 29 -17.06 -23.79 4.00
C GLY A 29 -18.39 -24.39 4.38
N ILE A 30 -18.32 -25.47 5.16
CA ILE A 30 -19.44 -26.06 5.83
C ILE A 30 -19.04 -26.41 7.27
N SER A 31 -19.95 -26.20 8.21
CA SER A 31 -19.74 -26.55 9.61
C SER A 31 -21.02 -27.16 10.20
N PHE A 32 -20.87 -28.13 11.08
CA PHE A 32 -21.95 -28.71 11.83
C PHE A 32 -21.76 -28.53 13.33
N CYS A 33 -22.85 -28.37 14.05
CA CYS A 33 -22.84 -28.20 15.49
C CYS A 33 -22.83 -29.57 16.21
N LYS A 34 -21.85 -29.79 17.10
CA LYS A 34 -21.76 -31.03 17.89
C LYS A 34 -22.79 -31.10 19.00
N THR A 35 -23.15 -29.95 19.57
CA THR A 35 -24.10 -29.86 20.70
C THR A 35 -25.54 -29.77 20.27
N MET A 36 -25.78 -29.42 18.99
CA MET A 36 -27.13 -29.39 18.39
C MET A 36 -27.16 -30.20 17.09
N PRO A 37 -27.42 -31.51 17.15
CA PRO A 37 -27.47 -32.34 15.95
C PRO A 37 -28.50 -31.84 14.95
N GLY A 38 -28.14 -31.85 13.66
CA GLY A 38 -28.96 -31.32 12.57
C GLY A 38 -28.70 -29.87 12.22
N LEU A 39 -28.00 -29.13 13.06
CA LEU A 39 -27.60 -27.75 12.78
C LEU A 39 -26.33 -27.72 11.91
N LEU A 40 -26.45 -27.11 10.72
CA LEU A 40 -25.36 -26.87 9.78
C LEU A 40 -25.38 -25.41 9.30
N VAL A 41 -24.23 -24.90 8.99
CA VAL A 41 -24.04 -23.64 8.23
C VAL A 41 -23.17 -23.90 7.03
N CYS A 42 -23.41 -23.18 5.95
CA CYS A 42 -22.64 -23.26 4.72
C CYS A 42 -22.45 -21.84 4.14
N SER A 43 -21.27 -21.54 3.64
CA SER A 43 -20.97 -20.27 2.97
C SER A 43 -20.74 -20.46 1.48
N THR A 44 -21.18 -19.50 0.66
CA THR A 44 -20.83 -19.47 -0.76
C THR A 44 -19.42 -18.93 -0.98
N LEU A 45 -18.87 -19.19 -2.17
CA LEU A 45 -17.57 -18.70 -2.60
C LEU A 45 -17.62 -18.30 -4.07
N CYS A 46 -17.12 -17.09 -4.38
CA CYS A 46 -17.06 -16.53 -5.75
C CYS A 46 -18.44 -16.30 -6.40
N ARG A 47 -19.42 -15.92 -5.62
CA ARG A 47 -20.77 -15.55 -6.09
C ARG A 47 -20.87 -14.13 -6.67
N GLU A 48 -19.76 -13.48 -6.89
CA GLU A 48 -19.59 -12.05 -7.23
C GLU A 48 -20.37 -11.57 -8.47
N LYS A 49 -20.78 -12.46 -9.36
CA LYS A 49 -21.52 -12.08 -10.57
C LYS A 49 -22.99 -11.81 -10.32
N GLU A 50 -23.53 -12.27 -9.22
CA GLU A 50 -24.97 -12.22 -8.95
C GLU A 50 -25.31 -11.26 -7.81
N SER A 51 -24.52 -11.21 -6.77
CA SER A 51 -24.56 -10.28 -5.63
C SER A 51 -23.52 -10.72 -4.60
N ASP A 52 -23.63 -10.25 -3.36
CA ASP A 52 -22.78 -10.68 -2.26
C ASP A 52 -22.89 -12.17 -1.95
N GLU A 53 -21.90 -12.70 -1.23
CA GLU A 53 -21.90 -14.07 -0.73
C GLU A 53 -23.04 -14.31 0.26
N ILE A 54 -23.44 -15.56 0.38
CA ILE A 54 -24.54 -16.00 1.25
C ILE A 54 -24.01 -16.94 2.33
N VAL A 55 -24.58 -16.81 3.53
CA VAL A 55 -24.51 -17.81 4.59
C VAL A 55 -25.85 -18.52 4.68
N TYR A 56 -25.85 -19.81 4.48
CA TYR A 56 -27.01 -20.69 4.62
C TYR A 56 -27.02 -21.39 5.96
N LEU A 57 -28.23 -21.65 6.47
CA LEU A 57 -28.52 -22.37 7.72
C LEU A 57 -29.45 -23.52 7.44
N SER A 58 -29.11 -24.72 7.92
CA SER A 58 -29.99 -25.89 8.02
C SER A 58 -30.15 -26.32 9.48
N LYS A 59 -31.34 -26.77 9.86
CA LYS A 59 -31.65 -27.30 11.19
C LYS A 59 -32.08 -28.79 11.15
N ASP A 60 -31.97 -29.42 9.98
CA ASP A 60 -32.53 -30.77 9.69
C ASP A 60 -31.52 -31.63 8.88
N TYR A 61 -30.23 -31.55 9.22
CA TYR A 61 -29.17 -32.34 8.58
C TYR A 61 -28.97 -32.02 7.07
N GLY A 62 -29.30 -30.81 6.64
CA GLY A 62 -29.17 -30.39 5.24
C GLY A 62 -30.37 -30.77 4.36
N SER A 63 -31.47 -31.30 4.96
CA SER A 63 -32.69 -31.63 4.19
C SER A 63 -33.39 -30.35 3.69
N SER A 64 -33.29 -29.26 4.41
CA SER A 64 -33.71 -27.92 3.96
C SER A 64 -32.75 -26.85 4.42
N TRP A 65 -32.72 -25.75 3.67
CA TRP A 65 -31.85 -24.63 3.93
C TRP A 65 -32.64 -23.31 3.95
N SER A 66 -32.22 -22.40 4.78
CA SER A 66 -32.67 -21.01 4.81
C SER A 66 -31.48 -20.07 4.68
N VAL A 67 -31.70 -18.91 4.08
CA VAL A 67 -30.69 -17.83 4.04
C VAL A 67 -30.59 -17.22 5.43
N SER A 68 -29.41 -17.23 6.01
CA SER A 68 -29.10 -16.59 7.29
C SER A 68 -28.50 -15.22 7.13
N LEU A 69 -27.66 -15.03 6.09
CA LEU A 69 -27.08 -13.74 5.71
C LEU A 69 -26.95 -13.68 4.19
N CYS A 70 -27.37 -12.59 3.57
CA CYS A 70 -27.15 -12.29 2.15
C CYS A 70 -26.53 -10.89 2.02
N GLY A 71 -25.23 -10.80 2.29
CA GLY A 71 -24.49 -9.55 2.18
C GLY A 71 -25.18 -8.36 2.87
N LEU A 72 -25.19 -7.22 2.20
CA LEU A 72 -25.84 -6.00 2.69
C LEU A 72 -27.36 -5.96 2.47
N GLU A 73 -27.90 -6.86 1.66
CA GLU A 73 -29.32 -6.84 1.29
C GLU A 73 -30.24 -7.17 2.45
N THR A 74 -29.77 -7.99 3.39
CA THR A 74 -30.58 -8.39 4.55
C THR A 74 -30.67 -7.34 5.64
N GLY A 75 -29.80 -6.31 5.62
CA GLY A 75 -29.70 -5.32 6.69
C GLY A 75 -29.20 -5.88 8.04
N ASP A 76 -28.75 -7.13 8.05
CA ASP A 76 -28.30 -7.84 9.25
C ASP A 76 -26.77 -7.85 9.42
N LEU A 77 -26.06 -7.14 8.55
CA LEU A 77 -24.62 -6.97 8.59
C LEU A 77 -24.25 -5.59 9.13
N TYR A 78 -23.41 -5.55 10.16
CA TYR A 78 -22.96 -4.33 10.82
C TYR A 78 -21.44 -4.26 10.82
N PHE A 79 -20.91 -3.04 10.73
CA PHE A 79 -19.48 -2.80 10.77
C PHE A 79 -19.10 -2.06 12.06
N ASN A 80 -18.25 -2.70 12.86
CA ASN A 80 -17.65 -2.11 14.06
C ASN A 80 -16.37 -1.35 13.72
N THR A 81 -15.55 -1.91 12.82
CA THR A 81 -14.26 -1.38 12.43
C THR A 81 -14.43 -0.25 11.40
N SER A 82 -13.77 0.87 11.63
CA SER A 82 -14.02 2.11 10.87
C SER A 82 -13.75 1.96 9.37
N TYR A 83 -12.69 1.27 8.97
CA TYR A 83 -12.33 1.12 7.55
C TYR A 83 -13.36 0.35 6.73
N MET A 84 -14.24 -0.42 7.38
CA MET A 84 -15.33 -1.16 6.73
C MET A 84 -16.60 -0.34 6.58
N LYS A 85 -16.77 0.74 7.38
CA LYS A 85 -17.99 1.55 7.36
C LYS A 85 -18.06 2.42 6.12
N PRO A 86 -19.20 2.44 5.41
CA PRO A 86 -19.36 3.25 4.20
C PRO A 86 -19.04 4.73 4.37
N GLU A 87 -19.35 5.31 5.55
CA GLU A 87 -19.06 6.70 5.86
C GLU A 87 -17.57 7.05 5.96
N TYR A 88 -16.69 6.06 6.10
CA TYR A 88 -15.24 6.23 6.15
C TYR A 88 -14.54 5.83 4.87
N ASN A 89 -14.95 4.73 4.24
CA ASN A 89 -14.30 4.27 3.01
C ASN A 89 -15.05 4.67 1.74
N GLY A 90 -16.26 5.23 1.88
CA GLY A 90 -17.11 5.67 0.76
C GLY A 90 -17.63 4.55 -0.14
N ASN A 91 -17.31 3.28 0.14
CA ASN A 91 -17.82 2.10 -0.52
C ASN A 91 -18.50 1.18 0.48
N HIS A 92 -19.37 0.31 -0.02
CA HIS A 92 -19.82 -0.81 0.75
C HIS A 92 -18.70 -1.85 0.83
N CYS A 93 -18.41 -2.31 2.04
CA CYS A 93 -17.57 -3.46 2.24
C CYS A 93 -18.40 -4.71 1.87
N LEU A 94 -18.21 -5.18 0.65
CA LEU A 94 -18.94 -6.34 0.15
C LEU A 94 -18.39 -7.62 0.79
N LEU A 95 -19.26 -8.54 1.18
CA LEU A 95 -18.85 -9.89 1.52
C LEU A 95 -18.42 -10.60 0.24
N HIS A 96 -17.17 -11.04 0.18
CA HIS A 96 -16.64 -11.82 -0.92
C HIS A 96 -15.63 -12.84 -0.43
N TRP A 97 -15.51 -13.96 -1.15
CA TRP A 97 -14.56 -15.02 -0.85
C TRP A 97 -14.69 -15.59 0.57
N LEU A 98 -15.91 -15.99 0.96
CA LEU A 98 -16.13 -16.66 2.23
C LEU A 98 -15.56 -18.07 2.18
N SER A 99 -14.26 -18.22 2.43
CA SER A 99 -13.53 -19.46 2.22
C SER A 99 -13.67 -20.48 3.36
N ASP A 100 -14.13 -20.06 4.52
CA ASP A 100 -14.43 -20.96 5.64
C ASP A 100 -15.49 -20.37 6.58
N ILE A 101 -16.26 -21.25 7.24
CA ILE A 101 -17.27 -20.93 8.24
C ILE A 101 -17.25 -21.98 9.35
N LYS A 102 -17.37 -21.56 10.61
CA LYS A 102 -17.34 -22.45 11.78
C LYS A 102 -18.38 -22.06 12.81
N ILE A 103 -19.17 -23.05 13.24
CA ILE A 103 -20.01 -22.96 14.45
C ILE A 103 -19.09 -23.19 15.66
N ASN A 104 -19.24 -22.38 16.71
CA ASN A 104 -18.59 -22.64 17.97
C ASN A 104 -19.04 -24.00 18.53
N PRO A 105 -18.11 -24.95 18.81
CA PRO A 105 -18.49 -26.28 19.29
C PRO A 105 -19.14 -26.28 20.68
N PHE A 106 -19.10 -25.17 21.41
CA PHE A 106 -19.65 -25.01 22.75
C PHE A 106 -20.93 -24.16 22.77
N ASP A 107 -21.16 -23.35 21.72
CA ASP A 107 -22.30 -22.46 21.61
C ASP A 107 -22.88 -22.50 20.18
N PRO A 108 -24.10 -23.11 19.99
CA PRO A 108 -24.69 -23.21 18.67
C PRO A 108 -25.18 -21.90 18.07
N ASP A 109 -25.28 -20.82 18.87
CA ASP A 109 -25.62 -19.48 18.39
C ASP A 109 -24.44 -18.71 17.86
N GLU A 110 -23.21 -19.11 18.19
CA GLU A 110 -21.99 -18.44 17.78
C GLU A 110 -21.41 -19.04 16.51
N VAL A 111 -21.29 -18.22 15.46
CA VAL A 111 -20.70 -18.59 14.17
C VAL A 111 -19.68 -17.55 13.73
N TRP A 112 -18.56 -18.03 13.21
CA TRP A 112 -17.49 -17.25 12.64
C TRP A 112 -17.26 -17.60 11.18
N PHE A 113 -16.99 -16.62 10.35
CA PHE A 113 -16.52 -16.82 8.98
C PHE A 113 -15.52 -15.75 8.57
N ASN A 114 -14.69 -16.06 7.58
CA ASN A 114 -13.81 -15.08 6.96
C ASN A 114 -14.36 -14.62 5.62
N SER A 115 -14.03 -13.39 5.28
CA SER A 115 -14.23 -12.77 3.96
C SER A 115 -12.90 -12.25 3.45
N GLY A 116 -12.81 -11.90 2.19
CA GLY A 116 -11.67 -11.17 1.63
C GLY A 116 -11.47 -9.77 2.24
N THR A 117 -12.38 -9.29 3.08
CA THR A 117 -12.29 -8.00 3.78
C THR A 117 -12.07 -8.13 5.28
N GLY A 118 -12.09 -9.35 5.83
CA GLY A 118 -11.86 -9.57 7.24
C GLY A 118 -12.58 -10.77 7.83
N VAL A 119 -12.77 -10.75 9.13
CA VAL A 119 -13.43 -11.80 9.91
C VAL A 119 -14.74 -11.30 10.46
N PHE A 120 -15.77 -12.10 10.36
CA PHE A 120 -17.14 -11.79 10.78
C PHE A 120 -17.68 -12.83 11.74
N MET A 121 -18.63 -12.42 12.55
CA MET A 121 -19.32 -13.33 13.47
C MET A 121 -20.75 -12.93 13.74
N THR A 122 -21.52 -13.88 14.28
CA THR A 122 -22.77 -13.67 15.03
C THR A 122 -22.74 -14.51 16.29
N ASP A 123 -23.38 -14.03 17.34
CA ASP A 123 -23.69 -14.75 18.58
C ASP A 123 -25.19 -15.02 18.74
N ALA A 124 -25.93 -14.92 17.64
CA ALA A 124 -27.39 -15.03 17.60
C ALA A 124 -27.87 -15.76 16.34
N LEU A 125 -27.15 -16.83 15.89
CA LEU A 125 -27.46 -17.59 14.66
C LEU A 125 -28.89 -18.10 14.64
N LEU A 126 -29.40 -18.55 15.78
CA LEU A 126 -30.71 -19.18 15.89
C LEU A 126 -31.86 -18.19 16.09
N SER A 127 -31.59 -16.92 16.19
CA SER A 127 -32.61 -15.88 16.23
C SER A 127 -33.38 -15.80 14.91
N GLU A 128 -34.56 -15.18 14.93
CA GLU A 128 -35.36 -14.94 13.73
C GLU A 128 -34.65 -14.01 12.74
N HIS A 129 -33.84 -13.08 13.25
CA HIS A 129 -33.03 -12.13 12.48
C HIS A 129 -31.62 -12.11 13.04
N PRO A 130 -30.72 -13.01 12.61
CA PRO A 130 -29.35 -13.06 13.07
C PRO A 130 -28.61 -11.77 12.65
N ARG A 131 -27.91 -11.17 13.60
CA ARG A 131 -27.11 -9.97 13.36
C ARG A 131 -25.64 -10.35 13.27
N TYR A 132 -25.04 -10.08 12.14
CA TYR A 132 -23.62 -10.32 11.89
C TYR A 132 -22.82 -9.03 12.00
N HIS A 133 -21.60 -9.12 12.48
CA HIS A 133 -20.70 -7.98 12.56
C HIS A 133 -19.25 -8.39 12.30
N ASP A 134 -18.43 -7.44 11.91
CA ASP A 134 -16.98 -7.65 11.80
C ASP A 134 -16.33 -7.79 13.17
N ALA A 135 -15.33 -8.64 13.26
CA ALA A 135 -14.51 -8.90 14.44
C ALA A 135 -13.03 -8.59 14.15
N CYS A 136 -12.76 -7.46 13.48
CA CYS A 136 -11.45 -7.12 12.93
C CYS A 136 -10.64 -6.15 13.78
N THR A 137 -11.17 -5.68 14.90
CA THR A 137 -10.43 -4.75 15.77
C THR A 137 -9.10 -5.36 16.24
N GLY A 138 -7.99 -4.72 15.87
CA GLY A 138 -6.63 -5.17 16.17
C GLY A 138 -6.07 -6.23 15.21
N ILE A 139 -6.84 -6.64 14.21
CA ILE A 139 -6.43 -7.50 13.09
C ILE A 139 -7.01 -6.96 11.78
N GLU A 140 -6.99 -5.64 11.61
CA GLU A 140 -7.53 -4.95 10.44
C GLU A 140 -6.91 -5.53 9.16
N GLU A 141 -7.73 -6.11 8.30
CA GLU A 141 -7.30 -6.65 7.02
C GLU A 141 -7.17 -5.53 6.00
N THR A 142 -6.11 -4.74 6.14
CA THR A 142 -5.76 -3.64 5.23
C THR A 142 -4.28 -3.71 4.87
N VAL A 143 -3.99 -3.62 3.57
CA VAL A 143 -2.61 -3.67 3.06
C VAL A 143 -2.09 -2.25 2.88
N HIS A 144 -1.32 -1.79 3.86
CA HIS A 144 -0.69 -0.47 3.82
C HIS A 144 0.61 -0.56 3.04
N LEU A 145 0.67 0.12 1.91
CA LEU A 145 1.81 0.02 0.98
C LEU A 145 2.90 1.04 1.31
N ASN A 146 2.51 2.26 1.66
CA ASN A 146 3.44 3.32 2.03
C ASN A 146 2.83 4.28 3.05
N VAL A 147 3.68 4.88 3.87
CA VAL A 147 3.33 5.97 4.78
C VAL A 147 4.27 7.15 4.62
N TYR A 148 3.73 8.36 4.76
CA TYR A 148 4.47 9.62 4.64
C TYR A 148 4.01 10.59 5.72
N ALA A 149 4.94 11.11 6.53
CA ALA A 149 4.69 12.19 7.46
C ALA A 149 5.06 13.52 6.80
N PRO A 150 4.10 14.41 6.46
CA PRO A 150 4.40 15.72 5.89
C PRO A 150 5.19 16.60 6.85
N VAL A 151 5.99 17.53 6.29
CA VAL A 151 6.81 18.46 7.08
C VAL A 151 5.96 19.45 7.87
N ASP A 152 4.84 19.87 7.29
CA ASP A 152 3.88 20.81 7.91
C ASP A 152 2.43 20.54 7.46
N GLY A 153 1.52 21.48 7.72
CA GLY A 153 0.12 21.39 7.35
C GLY A 153 -0.76 20.66 8.37
N GLU A 154 -2.03 20.49 8.03
CA GLU A 154 -3.01 19.84 8.92
C GLU A 154 -2.86 18.31 8.94
N VAL A 155 -2.43 17.70 7.82
CA VAL A 155 -2.25 16.27 7.72
C VAL A 155 -1.03 15.83 8.51
N GLN A 156 -1.20 14.87 9.40
CA GLN A 156 -0.12 14.29 10.19
C GLN A 156 0.49 13.05 9.53
N LEU A 157 -0.33 12.31 8.80
CA LEU A 157 0.07 11.09 8.11
C LEU A 157 -0.72 10.93 6.83
N VAL A 158 -0.02 10.64 5.75
CA VAL A 158 -0.58 10.13 4.49
C VAL A 158 -0.29 8.65 4.42
N ASP A 159 -1.34 7.86 4.24
CA ASP A 159 -1.31 6.41 4.23
C ASP A 159 -1.82 5.89 2.88
N ILE A 160 -1.00 5.13 2.20
CA ILE A 160 -1.25 4.58 0.86
C ILE A 160 -1.66 3.12 1.01
N VAL A 161 -2.87 2.79 0.58
CA VAL A 161 -3.51 1.52 0.92
C VAL A 161 -3.98 0.78 -0.32
N GLY A 162 -3.80 -0.53 -0.32
CA GLY A 162 -4.42 -1.45 -1.27
C GLY A 162 -5.93 -1.54 -1.04
N ASP A 163 -6.68 -1.70 -2.10
CA ASP A 163 -8.14 -1.90 -2.16
C ASP A 163 -9.02 -0.78 -1.57
N LEU A 164 -8.43 0.16 -0.83
CA LEU A 164 -9.12 1.30 -0.22
C LEU A 164 -8.60 2.66 -0.72
N GLY A 165 -7.50 2.67 -1.49
CA GLY A 165 -6.89 3.89 -2.04
C GLY A 165 -5.90 4.54 -1.09
N GLY A 166 -6.36 5.24 -0.07
CA GLY A 166 -5.49 5.87 0.91
C GLY A 166 -6.25 6.78 1.88
N PHE A 167 -5.53 7.22 2.90
CA PHE A 167 -6.07 8.06 3.96
C PHE A 167 -5.11 9.20 4.31
N ALA A 168 -5.66 10.37 4.61
CA ALA A 168 -4.91 11.54 5.07
C ALA A 168 -5.35 11.91 6.49
N PHE A 169 -4.64 11.42 7.49
CA PHE A 169 -4.97 11.59 8.90
C PHE A 169 -4.59 13.00 9.38
N ARG A 170 -5.57 13.75 9.89
CA ARG A 170 -5.39 15.03 10.58
C ARG A 170 -5.36 14.86 12.09
N ASN A 171 -6.02 13.82 12.58
CA ASN A 171 -5.97 13.36 13.96
C ASN A 171 -5.67 11.87 13.96
N LEU A 172 -4.59 11.45 14.63
CA LEU A 172 -4.17 10.04 14.67
C LEU A 172 -5.04 9.17 15.57
N ASP A 173 -5.81 9.78 16.47
CA ASP A 173 -6.70 9.11 17.41
C ASP A 173 -8.15 8.99 16.88
N GLU A 174 -8.40 9.46 15.65
CA GLU A 174 -9.72 9.42 15.03
C GLU A 174 -9.66 8.72 13.66
N PRO A 175 -10.72 7.98 13.29
CA PRO A 175 -10.82 7.39 11.96
C PRO A 175 -10.79 8.46 10.87
N CYS A 176 -10.04 8.23 9.82
CA CYS A 176 -10.02 9.10 8.65
C CYS A 176 -11.21 8.79 7.73
N LYS A 177 -11.93 9.83 7.29
CA LYS A 177 -13.13 9.70 6.42
C LYS A 177 -12.82 9.71 4.93
N ASN A 178 -11.61 10.08 4.53
CA ASN A 178 -11.32 10.33 3.12
C ASN A 178 -10.54 9.18 2.51
N SER A 179 -11.11 8.55 1.50
CA SER A 179 -10.37 7.86 0.46
C SER A 179 -9.93 8.88 -0.61
N PHE A 180 -8.94 8.53 -1.42
CA PHE A 180 -8.42 9.40 -2.47
C PHE A 180 -9.32 9.35 -3.71
N ASP A 181 -10.45 10.06 -3.64
CA ASP A 181 -11.35 10.26 -4.76
C ASP A 181 -11.00 11.59 -5.45
N ASP A 182 -11.06 11.64 -6.77
CA ASP A 182 -10.81 12.88 -7.48
C ASP A 182 -12.08 13.76 -7.62
N SER A 183 -11.88 14.99 -8.12
CA SER A 183 -12.96 15.97 -8.31
C SER A 183 -14.03 15.54 -9.34
N GLU A 184 -13.74 14.55 -10.17
CA GLU A 184 -14.69 13.95 -11.12
C GLU A 184 -15.49 12.79 -10.48
N GLY A 185 -15.22 12.46 -9.23
CA GLY A 185 -15.85 11.35 -8.51
C GLY A 185 -15.27 9.98 -8.88
N ASN A 186 -14.08 9.93 -9.48
CA ASN A 186 -13.39 8.68 -9.72
C ASN A 186 -12.79 8.18 -8.42
N ARG A 187 -13.05 6.92 -8.10
CA ARG A 187 -12.48 6.24 -6.96
C ARG A 187 -11.28 5.40 -7.38
N TYR A 188 -10.19 5.58 -6.67
CA TYR A 188 -8.96 4.82 -6.81
C TYR A 188 -8.88 3.80 -5.68
N ILE A 189 -9.00 2.52 -6.04
CA ILE A 189 -9.06 1.43 -5.03
C ILE A 189 -7.71 1.01 -4.48
N THR A 190 -6.62 1.31 -5.20
CA THR A 190 -5.27 1.01 -4.75
C THR A 190 -4.37 2.16 -5.18
N CYS A 191 -3.83 2.87 -4.22
CA CYS A 191 -2.73 3.78 -4.47
C CYS A 191 -1.42 3.04 -4.20
N ILE A 192 -0.38 3.31 -4.98
CA ILE A 192 0.87 2.55 -4.96
C ILE A 192 1.99 3.35 -4.28
N ASN A 193 2.12 4.60 -4.67
CA ASN A 193 3.19 5.47 -4.23
C ASN A 193 2.67 6.91 -4.15
N ALA A 194 3.30 7.71 -3.33
CA ALA A 194 3.09 9.15 -3.29
C ALA A 194 4.43 9.87 -3.15
N ASP A 195 4.46 11.12 -3.56
CA ASP A 195 5.50 12.06 -3.18
C ASP A 195 4.87 13.39 -2.75
N ILE A 196 5.35 13.93 -1.63
CA ILE A 196 4.85 15.15 -1.01
C ILE A 196 6.00 16.14 -0.98
N SER A 197 5.76 17.37 -1.41
CA SER A 197 6.78 18.41 -1.36
C SER A 197 7.16 18.75 0.09
N ASP A 198 8.46 18.77 0.39
CA ASP A 198 8.97 19.24 1.68
C ASP A 198 8.95 20.77 1.80
N ALA A 199 8.90 21.49 0.67
CA ALA A 199 8.84 22.95 0.65
C ALA A 199 7.41 23.49 0.78
N ASP A 200 6.41 22.69 0.40
CA ASP A 200 5.00 23.02 0.53
C ASP A 200 4.19 21.73 0.67
N SER A 201 3.86 21.35 1.89
CA SER A 201 3.09 20.13 2.19
C SER A 201 1.62 20.18 1.70
N ASN A 202 1.16 21.28 1.09
CA ASN A 202 -0.10 21.29 0.35
C ASN A 202 0.02 20.52 -0.98
N LEU A 203 1.24 20.39 -1.52
CA LEU A 203 1.50 19.75 -2.80
C LEU A 203 1.86 18.28 -2.62
N GLY A 204 1.03 17.41 -3.17
CA GLY A 204 1.29 15.98 -3.20
C GLY A 204 0.82 15.35 -4.51
N ILE A 205 1.51 14.29 -4.93
CA ILE A 205 1.14 13.48 -6.09
C ILE A 205 1.08 12.03 -5.68
N VAL A 206 0.06 11.33 -6.14
CA VAL A 206 -0.19 9.92 -5.84
C VAL A 206 -0.30 9.16 -7.16
N THR A 207 0.36 8.02 -7.24
CA THR A 207 0.11 7.04 -8.30
C THR A 207 -1.02 6.12 -7.87
N ALA A 208 -2.01 5.97 -8.72
CA ALA A 208 -3.23 5.28 -8.39
C ALA A 208 -3.62 4.26 -9.46
N ARG A 209 -4.12 3.13 -9.01
CA ARG A 209 -4.78 2.13 -9.82
C ARG A 209 -6.27 2.46 -9.93
N GLY A 210 -6.85 2.20 -11.08
CA GLY A 210 -8.28 2.38 -11.27
C GLY A 210 -9.13 1.33 -10.55
N ASN A 211 -10.43 1.48 -10.65
CA ASN A 211 -11.38 0.58 -9.98
C ASN A 211 -11.54 -0.75 -10.74
N TRP A 212 -11.62 -1.86 -10.01
CA TRP A 212 -11.77 -3.22 -10.56
C TRP A 212 -13.01 -3.41 -11.44
N LYS A 213 -14.14 -2.84 -11.04
CA LYS A 213 -15.44 -2.97 -11.75
C LYS A 213 -15.87 -1.66 -12.42
N GLY A 214 -15.09 -0.59 -12.28
CA GLY A 214 -15.43 0.73 -12.78
C GLY A 214 -14.80 1.05 -14.12
N LYS A 215 -15.17 2.21 -14.65
CA LYS A 215 -14.56 2.82 -15.84
C LYS A 215 -13.33 3.67 -15.47
N THR A 216 -13.06 3.85 -14.19
CA THR A 216 -11.95 4.63 -13.69
C THR A 216 -10.64 3.94 -14.06
N LYS A 217 -9.82 4.64 -14.84
CA LYS A 217 -8.44 4.20 -15.14
C LYS A 217 -7.49 4.77 -14.11
N GLY A 218 -6.42 4.05 -13.81
CA GLY A 218 -5.33 4.55 -12.99
C GLY A 218 -4.60 5.73 -13.62
N GLY A 219 -3.67 6.32 -12.91
CA GLY A 219 -2.89 7.46 -13.35
C GLY A 219 -2.27 8.23 -12.19
N LEU A 220 -2.02 9.52 -12.42
CA LEU A 220 -1.56 10.44 -11.39
C LEU A 220 -2.71 11.28 -10.87
N VAL A 221 -2.77 11.38 -9.55
CA VAL A 221 -3.71 12.25 -8.83
C VAL A 221 -2.90 13.26 -8.03
N ARG A 222 -3.24 14.53 -8.12
CA ARG A 222 -2.56 15.64 -7.44
C ARG A 222 -3.47 16.26 -6.40
N THR A 223 -2.90 16.64 -5.28
CA THR A 223 -3.49 17.58 -4.33
C THR A 223 -2.68 18.87 -4.29
N CYS A 224 -3.34 20.01 -4.04
CA CYS A 224 -2.73 21.32 -3.80
C CYS A 224 -3.26 21.98 -2.52
N ASP A 225 -3.93 21.23 -1.66
CA ASP A 225 -4.63 21.73 -0.48
C ASP A 225 -4.46 20.80 0.74
N ASN A 226 -3.30 20.17 0.87
CA ASN A 226 -2.98 19.27 1.96
C ASN A 226 -3.97 18.09 2.05
N PHE A 227 -4.16 17.40 0.92
CA PHE A 227 -4.98 16.18 0.81
C PHE A 227 -6.46 16.35 1.17
N LYS A 228 -7.05 17.54 0.92
CA LYS A 228 -8.49 17.77 1.05
C LYS A 228 -9.25 17.41 -0.22
N THR A 229 -8.65 17.79 -1.36
CA THR A 229 -9.18 17.49 -2.69
C THR A 229 -8.09 16.94 -3.61
N PHE A 230 -8.53 16.24 -4.65
CA PHE A 230 -7.64 15.64 -5.64
C PHE A 230 -8.10 15.95 -7.05
N ASP A 231 -7.13 16.23 -7.92
CA ASP A 231 -7.33 16.38 -9.34
C ASP A 231 -6.53 15.32 -10.10
N ARG A 232 -7.15 14.69 -11.08
CA ARG A 232 -6.46 13.81 -12.00
C ARG A 232 -5.63 14.64 -12.96
N ILE A 233 -4.30 14.44 -12.98
CA ILE A 233 -3.40 15.25 -13.80
C ILE A 233 -2.69 14.45 -14.90
N GLY A 234 -2.58 13.15 -14.76
CA GLY A 234 -1.79 12.34 -15.69
C GLY A 234 -2.56 11.12 -16.17
N MET A 235 -2.79 11.09 -17.46
CA MET A 235 -3.02 9.89 -18.26
C MET A 235 -1.90 9.86 -19.28
N PRO A 236 -1.16 8.76 -19.39
CA PRO A 236 -0.04 8.68 -20.32
C PRO A 236 -0.49 8.52 -21.79
N PHE A 237 -1.81 8.46 -22.04
CA PHE A 237 -2.37 8.37 -23.41
C PHE A 237 -2.41 9.73 -24.09
N GLY A 238 -2.21 9.72 -25.42
CA GLY A 238 -2.22 10.93 -26.24
C GLY A 238 -0.90 11.68 -26.28
N ILE A 239 0.17 11.15 -25.66
CA ILE A 239 1.49 11.78 -25.67
C ILE A 239 2.18 11.60 -27.03
N ASN A 240 2.24 10.38 -27.52
CA ASN A 240 2.64 10.02 -28.87
C ASN A 240 2.24 8.58 -29.21
N ALA A 241 2.29 8.23 -30.50
CA ALA A 241 1.85 6.92 -30.98
C ALA A 241 2.65 5.73 -30.42
N GLU A 242 3.94 5.92 -30.09
CA GLU A 242 4.78 4.86 -29.52
C GLU A 242 4.38 4.56 -28.07
N ILE A 243 4.20 5.61 -27.26
CA ILE A 243 3.74 5.51 -25.89
C ILE A 243 2.34 4.91 -25.85
N ASP A 244 1.43 5.42 -26.67
CA ASP A 244 0.07 4.91 -26.76
C ASP A 244 0.03 3.43 -27.13
N LYS A 245 0.90 3.01 -28.08
CA LYS A 245 1.00 1.60 -28.45
C LYS A 245 1.46 0.73 -27.28
N LYS A 246 2.54 1.11 -26.57
CA LYS A 246 3.02 0.38 -25.38
C LYS A 246 1.92 0.25 -24.32
N LEU A 247 1.15 1.31 -24.07
CA LEU A 247 0.10 1.32 -23.07
C LEU A 247 -1.16 0.56 -23.50
N HIS A 248 -1.47 0.50 -24.81
CA HIS A 248 -2.57 -0.30 -25.33
C HIS A 248 -2.28 -1.80 -25.39
N GLU A 249 -1.02 -2.20 -25.46
CA GLU A 249 -0.59 -3.60 -25.36
C GLU A 249 -0.82 -4.19 -23.98
N ILE A 250 -1.04 -3.33 -22.96
CA ILE A 250 -1.35 -3.74 -21.61
C ILE A 250 -2.88 -3.86 -21.51
N GLU A 251 -3.38 -5.09 -21.52
CA GLU A 251 -4.82 -5.39 -21.49
C GLU A 251 -5.54 -4.98 -20.19
N ASN A 252 -4.78 -4.60 -19.15
CA ASN A 252 -5.35 -4.31 -17.86
C ASN A 252 -5.83 -2.85 -17.76
N PRO A 253 -7.12 -2.57 -17.46
CA PRO A 253 -7.62 -1.20 -17.24
C PRO A 253 -6.97 -0.50 -16.03
N ASN A 254 -6.20 -1.23 -15.22
CA ASN A 254 -5.50 -0.75 -14.04
C ASN A 254 -4.04 -0.36 -14.29
N VAL A 255 -3.64 -0.27 -15.56
CA VAL A 255 -2.36 0.33 -15.95
C VAL A 255 -2.21 1.72 -15.38
N ASN A 256 -0.99 2.16 -15.31
CA ASN A 256 -0.59 3.52 -15.02
C ASN A 256 -0.33 3.84 -13.55
N ALA A 257 -0.25 2.83 -12.71
CA ALA A 257 0.37 2.99 -11.39
C ALA A 257 1.89 3.24 -11.56
N GLY A 258 2.65 3.03 -10.56
CA GLY A 258 4.11 3.10 -10.61
C GLY A 258 4.69 4.01 -9.54
N TRP A 259 5.86 4.54 -9.82
CA TRP A 259 6.63 5.35 -8.90
C TRP A 259 6.66 6.80 -9.37
N VAL A 260 6.43 7.75 -8.48
CA VAL A 260 6.38 9.18 -8.81
C VAL A 260 7.33 9.97 -7.92
N ALA A 261 7.89 11.03 -8.47
CA ALA A 261 8.65 12.03 -7.75
C ALA A 261 8.22 13.44 -8.19
N VAL A 262 8.10 14.36 -7.24
CA VAL A 262 7.73 15.76 -7.48
C VAL A 262 8.82 16.69 -6.96
N SER A 263 9.16 17.72 -7.73
CA SER A 263 10.10 18.76 -7.29
C SER A 263 9.56 19.56 -6.10
N PRO A 264 10.42 20.20 -5.30
CA PRO A 264 10.00 21.00 -4.15
C PRO A 264 8.95 22.07 -4.47
N ASP A 265 8.97 22.65 -5.68
CA ASP A 265 8.01 23.67 -6.14
C ASP A 265 6.76 23.06 -6.83
N GLY A 266 6.64 21.73 -6.91
CA GLY A 266 5.50 21.05 -7.51
C GLY A 266 5.41 21.10 -9.04
N VAL A 267 6.41 21.72 -9.72
CA VAL A 267 6.35 21.97 -11.17
C VAL A 267 6.88 20.80 -11.98
N ASN A 268 8.00 20.21 -11.56
CA ASN A 268 8.56 19.05 -12.26
C ASN A 268 8.08 17.77 -11.61
N ILE A 269 7.56 16.86 -12.44
CA ILE A 269 7.03 15.57 -12.04
C ILE A 269 7.70 14.51 -12.88
N VAL A 270 8.25 13.49 -12.25
CA VAL A 270 8.80 12.31 -12.93
C VAL A 270 7.97 11.10 -12.54
N TRP A 271 7.52 10.34 -13.52
CA TRP A 271 6.67 9.19 -13.33
C TRP A 271 7.23 7.96 -14.05
N SER A 272 7.69 6.99 -13.28
CA SER A 272 8.05 5.66 -13.78
C SER A 272 6.80 4.80 -13.81
N VAL A 273 6.29 4.55 -15.00
CA VAL A 273 4.98 3.89 -15.21
C VAL A 273 5.08 2.40 -14.96
N ALA A 274 4.06 1.82 -14.39
CA ALA A 274 3.94 0.38 -14.22
C ALA A 274 2.54 -0.12 -14.57
N ASP A 275 2.45 -1.41 -14.89
CA ASP A 275 1.19 -2.12 -15.02
C ASP A 275 0.69 -2.58 -13.65
N GLY A 276 -0.35 -1.94 -13.17
CA GLY A 276 -0.88 -2.22 -11.85
C GLY A 276 0.20 -2.05 -10.77
N ILE A 277 0.39 -3.06 -9.94
CA ILE A 277 1.36 -3.05 -8.83
C ILE A 277 2.64 -3.86 -9.12
N ARG A 278 2.77 -4.53 -10.25
CA ARG A 278 3.75 -5.61 -10.39
C ARG A 278 4.71 -5.49 -11.57
N LEU A 279 4.33 -4.89 -12.69
CA LEU A 279 5.14 -4.96 -13.90
C LEU A 279 5.59 -3.57 -14.37
N PRO A 280 6.90 -3.32 -14.52
CA PRO A 280 7.41 -2.12 -15.16
C PRO A 280 7.00 -2.07 -16.64
N VAL A 281 6.73 -0.88 -17.14
CA VAL A 281 6.30 -0.65 -18.55
C VAL A 281 7.44 -0.09 -19.39
N GLU A 282 8.66 -0.06 -18.87
CA GLU A 282 9.84 0.51 -19.54
C GLU A 282 9.60 1.95 -20.05
N LEU A 283 8.91 2.73 -19.24
CA LEU A 283 8.47 4.07 -19.58
C LEU A 283 8.66 5.01 -18.39
N VAL A 284 9.54 5.99 -18.55
CA VAL A 284 9.69 7.10 -17.62
C VAL A 284 9.15 8.35 -18.29
N LEU A 285 8.15 8.96 -17.69
CA LEU A 285 7.51 10.19 -18.16
C LEU A 285 7.93 11.36 -17.30
N VAL A 286 8.02 12.54 -17.92
CA VAL A 286 8.32 13.79 -17.24
C VAL A 286 7.35 14.88 -17.64
N SER A 287 6.87 15.62 -16.67
CA SER A 287 6.19 16.89 -16.82
C SER A 287 7.06 18.01 -16.24
N ASN A 288 7.13 19.14 -16.91
CA ASN A 288 7.79 20.34 -16.43
C ASN A 288 6.82 21.54 -16.37
N ASP A 289 5.54 21.28 -16.31
CA ASP A 289 4.45 22.24 -16.30
C ASP A 289 3.34 21.91 -15.28
N GLY A 290 3.71 21.22 -14.20
CA GLY A 290 2.78 20.87 -13.12
C GLY A 290 1.79 19.74 -13.48
N GLY A 291 2.12 18.92 -14.46
CA GLY A 291 1.28 17.78 -14.87
C GLY A 291 0.31 18.11 -16.00
N HIS A 292 0.39 19.28 -16.63
CA HIS A 292 -0.46 19.62 -17.77
C HIS A 292 -0.06 18.86 -19.04
N SER A 293 1.22 18.59 -19.23
CA SER A 293 1.72 17.75 -20.31
C SER A 293 2.83 16.82 -19.85
N PHE A 294 2.98 15.69 -20.56
CA PHE A 294 4.02 14.70 -20.28
C PHE A 294 4.77 14.34 -21.57
N GLN A 295 6.06 14.04 -21.42
CA GLN A 295 6.90 13.50 -22.48
C GLN A 295 7.78 12.35 -21.93
N LYS A 296 8.31 11.51 -22.82
CA LYS A 296 9.26 10.47 -22.44
C LYS A 296 10.57 11.09 -21.99
N ALA A 297 11.08 10.68 -20.85
CA ALA A 297 12.40 11.05 -20.37
C ALA A 297 13.48 10.27 -21.13
N GLY A 298 14.64 10.92 -21.39
CA GLY A 298 15.83 10.24 -21.88
C GLY A 298 16.56 9.55 -20.74
N VAL A 299 17.03 8.33 -20.97
CA VAL A 299 17.89 7.60 -20.03
C VAL A 299 19.15 7.17 -20.74
N PHE A 300 20.30 7.42 -20.13
CA PHE A 300 21.62 7.26 -20.75
C PHE A 300 22.56 6.48 -19.84
N ASP A 301 23.32 5.55 -20.43
CA ASP A 301 24.34 4.78 -19.73
C ASP A 301 25.61 5.60 -19.39
N LEU A 302 26.62 4.95 -18.79
CA LEU A 302 27.89 5.57 -18.44
C LEU A 302 28.67 6.10 -19.68
N ALA A 303 28.41 5.57 -20.85
CA ALA A 303 29.01 6.03 -22.11
C ALA A 303 28.21 7.14 -22.78
N GLY A 304 27.07 7.55 -22.18
CA GLY A 304 26.15 8.54 -22.73
C GLY A 304 25.31 8.03 -23.88
N GLN A 305 25.19 6.70 -24.03
CA GLN A 305 24.31 6.09 -25.03
C GLN A 305 22.90 5.95 -24.45
N PRO A 306 21.85 6.21 -25.25
CA PRO A 306 20.48 6.01 -24.81
C PRO A 306 20.24 4.53 -24.49
N VAL A 307 19.57 4.28 -23.38
CA VAL A 307 19.19 2.93 -22.96
C VAL A 307 17.69 2.90 -22.66
N GLU A 308 17.09 1.77 -22.98
CA GLU A 308 15.75 1.47 -22.47
C GLU A 308 15.93 0.79 -21.11
N THR A 309 15.42 1.45 -20.06
CA THR A 309 15.44 0.87 -18.73
C THR A 309 14.09 0.24 -18.46
N GLY A 310 14.09 -0.98 -17.94
CA GLY A 310 12.85 -1.63 -17.55
C GLY A 310 12.08 -0.88 -16.46
N TYR A 311 12.80 -0.11 -15.62
CA TYR A 311 12.20 0.57 -14.48
C TYR A 311 13.20 1.51 -13.79
N LEU A 312 12.75 2.68 -13.38
CA LEU A 312 13.48 3.56 -12.48
C LEU A 312 12.67 3.83 -11.20
N LYS A 313 13.20 3.50 -10.05
CA LYS A 313 12.71 4.00 -8.78
C LYS A 313 13.16 5.45 -8.63
N VAL A 314 12.26 6.37 -8.95
CA VAL A 314 12.57 7.80 -9.03
C VAL A 314 12.29 8.51 -7.72
N PHE A 315 13.09 9.54 -7.40
CA PHE A 315 12.82 10.48 -6.32
C PHE A 315 13.45 11.84 -6.64
N SER A 316 12.92 12.90 -6.03
CA SER A 316 13.38 14.26 -6.21
C SER A 316 14.41 14.64 -5.15
N ASP A 317 15.32 15.55 -5.49
CA ASP A 317 16.04 16.32 -4.49
C ASP A 317 15.05 17.20 -3.71
N ARG A 318 15.16 17.18 -2.39
CA ARG A 318 14.17 17.82 -1.51
C ARG A 318 14.36 19.34 -1.38
N SER A 319 15.41 19.89 -1.98
CA SER A 319 15.75 21.33 -1.95
C SER A 319 15.94 21.94 -3.33
N ARG A 320 16.19 21.13 -4.37
CA ARG A 320 16.46 21.60 -5.74
C ARG A 320 15.46 21.05 -6.74
N LYS A 321 14.74 21.96 -7.40
CA LYS A 321 13.67 21.61 -8.34
C LYS A 321 14.12 20.95 -9.65
N ASP A 322 15.36 21.18 -10.06
CA ASP A 322 15.94 20.65 -11.29
C ASP A 322 16.63 19.29 -11.12
N LEU A 323 16.78 18.82 -9.89
CA LEU A 323 17.57 17.64 -9.56
C LEU A 323 16.69 16.46 -9.18
N PHE A 324 16.83 15.36 -9.93
CA PHE A 324 16.16 14.09 -9.69
C PHE A 324 17.15 12.94 -9.74
N TYR A 325 16.78 11.86 -9.07
CA TYR A 325 17.54 10.62 -9.02
C TYR A 325 16.68 9.46 -9.44
N GLY A 326 17.30 8.43 -10.02
CA GLY A 326 16.65 7.17 -10.37
C GLY A 326 17.55 5.99 -10.02
N PHE A 327 16.93 4.92 -9.54
CA PHE A 327 17.61 3.64 -9.36
C PHE A 327 17.03 2.62 -10.32
N GLY A 328 17.91 2.04 -11.14
CA GLY A 328 17.60 0.93 -12.03
C GLY A 328 17.85 -0.42 -11.36
N GLY A 329 17.56 -1.49 -12.08
CA GLY A 329 17.98 -2.84 -11.69
C GLY A 329 19.52 -2.90 -11.54
N ALA A 330 20.02 -3.91 -10.86
CA ALA A 330 21.46 -4.12 -10.66
C ALA A 330 22.24 -2.92 -10.04
N SER A 331 21.59 -2.11 -9.22
CA SER A 331 22.20 -0.97 -8.49
C SER A 331 22.68 0.17 -9.38
N GLU A 332 22.11 0.34 -10.53
CA GLU A 332 22.38 1.49 -11.38
C GLU A 332 21.81 2.76 -10.77
N ILE A 333 22.63 3.80 -10.68
CA ILE A 333 22.24 5.11 -10.17
C ILE A 333 22.24 6.11 -11.33
N TYR A 334 21.14 6.81 -11.48
CA TYR A 334 20.94 7.82 -12.50
C TYR A 334 20.66 9.18 -11.85
N VAL A 335 21.17 10.24 -12.47
CA VAL A 335 20.96 11.63 -12.02
C VAL A 335 20.44 12.47 -13.19
N SER A 336 19.37 13.20 -12.95
CA SER A 336 18.86 14.24 -13.83
C SER A 336 19.11 15.61 -13.20
N ARG A 337 19.55 16.58 -13.99
CA ARG A 337 19.81 17.97 -13.59
C ARG A 337 18.97 18.98 -14.38
N ASP A 338 17.98 18.50 -15.09
CA ASP A 338 17.15 19.28 -16.00
C ASP A 338 15.65 19.09 -15.77
N GLY A 339 15.29 18.81 -14.52
CA GLY A 339 13.91 18.63 -14.11
C GLY A 339 13.31 17.28 -14.52
N GLY A 340 14.14 16.25 -14.63
CA GLY A 340 13.69 14.90 -14.97
C GLY A 340 13.67 14.58 -16.46
N ARG A 341 14.10 15.51 -17.34
CA ARG A 341 14.07 15.29 -18.79
C ARG A 341 15.07 14.24 -19.26
N ASN A 342 16.27 14.26 -18.67
CA ASN A 342 17.33 13.32 -19.02
C ASN A 342 17.99 12.78 -17.76
N PHE A 343 18.14 11.47 -17.69
CA PHE A 343 18.80 10.74 -16.61
C PHE A 343 20.09 10.12 -17.12
N TYR A 344 21.22 10.47 -16.50
CA TYR A 344 22.54 9.95 -16.84
C TYR A 344 23.04 9.03 -15.76
N GLN A 345 23.46 7.83 -16.13
CA GLN A 345 24.04 6.87 -15.19
C GLN A 345 25.32 7.46 -14.56
N LYS A 346 25.47 7.26 -13.27
CA LYS A 346 26.64 7.68 -12.50
C LYS A 346 27.21 6.50 -11.74
N GLN A 347 28.55 6.43 -11.73
CA GLN A 347 29.27 5.43 -10.94
C GLN A 347 29.65 6.04 -9.60
N PRO A 348 29.25 5.43 -8.45
CA PRO A 348 29.73 5.83 -7.14
C PRO A 348 31.25 5.74 -7.02
N LYS A 349 31.86 6.62 -6.21
CA LYS A 349 33.32 6.61 -5.95
C LYS A 349 33.73 5.43 -5.06
N GLU A 350 32.91 5.11 -4.08
CA GLU A 350 33.12 3.98 -3.19
C GLU A 350 32.40 2.74 -3.72
N ALA A 351 32.78 1.59 -3.19
CA ALA A 351 32.09 0.33 -3.51
C ALA A 351 30.62 0.39 -3.08
N PHE A 352 29.73 0.08 -4.02
CA PHE A 352 28.30 0.06 -3.82
C PHE A 352 27.76 -1.37 -4.08
N PRO A 353 26.91 -1.91 -3.21
CA PRO A 353 26.44 -3.29 -3.37
C PRO A 353 25.54 -3.42 -4.59
N VAL A 354 25.59 -4.57 -5.23
CA VAL A 354 24.63 -4.93 -6.26
C VAL A 354 23.34 -5.36 -5.57
N CYS A 355 22.28 -4.61 -5.78
CA CYS A 355 20.95 -4.85 -5.25
C CYS A 355 19.93 -4.71 -6.37
N ASP A 356 18.88 -5.48 -6.30
CA ASP A 356 17.75 -5.30 -7.20
C ASP A 356 16.85 -4.18 -6.66
N PHE A 357 16.82 -3.04 -7.35
CA PHE A 357 15.86 -1.96 -7.08
C PHE A 357 14.53 -2.17 -7.83
N GLY A 358 14.41 -3.26 -8.52
CA GLY A 358 13.65 -3.46 -9.73
C GLY A 358 12.17 -3.68 -9.60
N TYR A 359 11.48 -3.47 -8.49
CA TYR A 359 10.03 -3.64 -8.51
C TYR A 359 9.28 -2.78 -7.51
N ILE A 360 8.07 -2.39 -7.93
CA ILE A 360 7.02 -1.76 -7.12
C ILE A 360 6.41 -2.76 -6.12
N ASP A 361 6.80 -4.01 -6.17
CA ASP A 361 6.29 -5.06 -5.30
C ASP A 361 6.61 -4.76 -3.83
N THR A 362 5.64 -4.92 -2.96
CA THR A 362 5.79 -4.87 -1.50
C THR A 362 6.85 -5.85 -0.97
N ALA A 363 7.14 -6.91 -1.71
CA ALA A 363 8.22 -7.85 -1.41
C ALA A 363 9.61 -7.25 -1.68
N ASN A 364 9.75 -6.18 -2.47
CA ASN A 364 11.04 -5.55 -2.70
C ASN A 364 11.47 -4.72 -1.50
N LYS A 365 12.46 -5.23 -0.79
CA LYS A 365 12.97 -4.68 0.47
C LYS A 365 14.01 -3.58 0.24
N THR A 366 13.73 -2.67 -0.66
CA THR A 366 14.57 -1.48 -0.90
C THR A 366 13.76 -0.21 -0.79
N GLU A 367 14.33 0.81 -0.20
CA GLU A 367 13.67 2.11 -0.06
C GLU A 367 14.66 3.24 -0.22
N VAL A 368 14.16 4.39 -0.68
CA VAL A 368 14.95 5.60 -0.92
C VAL A 368 14.24 6.77 -0.25
N ARG A 369 15.03 7.61 0.45
CA ARG A 369 14.53 8.86 1.04
C ARG A 369 15.55 9.99 0.80
N GLY A 370 15.08 11.08 0.18
CA GLY A 370 15.84 12.34 0.09
C GLY A 370 15.86 13.08 1.44
N GLU A 371 16.95 13.75 1.76
CA GLU A 371 17.05 14.54 2.98
C GLU A 371 16.44 15.93 2.77
N GLY A 372 15.36 16.23 3.50
CA GLY A 372 14.72 17.54 3.47
C GLY A 372 15.68 18.68 3.81
N GLY A 373 15.62 19.75 3.02
CA GLY A 373 16.45 20.95 3.22
C GLY A 373 17.91 20.86 2.78
N LYS A 374 18.41 19.69 2.36
CA LYS A 374 19.79 19.50 1.90
C LYS A 374 19.84 19.00 0.46
N THR A 375 20.66 19.64 -0.37
CA THR A 375 20.88 19.22 -1.76
C THR A 375 21.84 18.05 -1.85
N GLY A 376 21.51 17.07 -2.68
CA GLY A 376 22.37 15.96 -3.03
C GLY A 376 22.47 14.86 -1.97
N ILE A 377 21.70 14.92 -0.89
CA ILE A 377 21.77 13.94 0.20
C ILE A 377 20.53 13.06 0.20
N PHE A 378 20.75 11.75 0.21
CA PHE A 378 19.71 10.75 0.28
C PHE A 378 20.20 9.46 0.95
N TYR A 379 19.24 8.66 1.40
CA TYR A 379 19.47 7.42 2.12
C TYR A 379 18.82 6.25 1.40
N LEU A 380 19.45 5.08 1.50
CA LEU A 380 18.99 3.85 0.87
C LEU A 380 18.93 2.71 1.90
N ALA A 381 17.75 2.10 2.01
CA ALA A 381 17.59 0.80 2.61
C ALA A 381 17.75 -0.26 1.52
N LEU A 382 18.75 -1.13 1.61
CA LEU A 382 19.14 -2.09 0.58
C LEU A 382 18.95 -3.55 1.02
N GLY A 383 17.95 -3.82 1.85
CA GLY A 383 17.67 -5.16 2.34
C GLY A 383 18.85 -5.72 3.14
N ASP A 384 19.31 -6.90 2.78
CA ASP A 384 20.45 -7.57 3.44
C ASP A 384 21.81 -6.87 3.21
N ALA A 385 21.88 -5.93 2.28
CA ALA A 385 23.06 -5.09 2.12
C ALA A 385 23.16 -3.95 3.15
N GLY A 386 22.07 -3.63 3.87
CA GLY A 386 22.04 -2.67 4.95
C GLY A 386 21.59 -1.26 4.59
N LEU A 387 21.95 -0.29 5.42
CA LEU A 387 21.57 1.13 5.29
C LEU A 387 22.76 1.95 4.78
N TYR A 388 22.49 2.83 3.81
CA TYR A 388 23.50 3.67 3.16
C TYR A 388 23.06 5.12 3.12
N LYS A 389 24.05 6.04 3.23
CA LYS A 389 23.93 7.45 2.91
C LYS A 389 24.69 7.71 1.61
N LEU A 390 24.08 8.45 0.70
CA LEU A 390 24.70 8.89 -0.54
C LEU A 390 24.74 10.41 -0.57
N CYS A 391 25.84 10.95 -1.11
CA CYS A 391 26.03 12.38 -1.30
C CYS A 391 26.39 12.63 -2.75
N TYR A 392 25.52 13.31 -3.50
CA TYR A 392 25.80 13.78 -4.84
C TYR A 392 26.35 15.21 -4.79
N ASP A 393 27.62 15.39 -5.15
CA ASP A 393 28.21 16.71 -5.28
C ASP A 393 27.79 17.35 -6.62
N THR A 394 27.00 18.40 -6.56
CA THR A 394 26.46 19.06 -7.75
C THR A 394 27.52 19.83 -8.57
N LYS A 395 28.73 20.05 -8.04
CA LYS A 395 29.85 20.75 -8.72
C LYS A 395 30.74 19.75 -9.45
N THR A 396 31.13 18.66 -8.79
CA THR A 396 32.00 17.64 -9.37
C THR A 396 31.19 16.53 -10.08
N GLU A 397 29.89 16.47 -9.86
CA GLU A 397 28.97 15.43 -10.33
C GLU A 397 29.31 14.01 -9.83
N GLU A 398 30.01 13.94 -8.72
CA GLU A 398 30.42 12.68 -8.09
C GLU A 398 29.41 12.22 -7.04
N ILE A 399 29.23 10.92 -6.93
CA ILE A 399 28.43 10.28 -5.89
C ILE A 399 29.37 9.62 -4.87
N HIS A 400 29.28 10.03 -3.62
CA HIS A 400 29.95 9.44 -2.50
C HIS A 400 29.00 8.58 -1.71
N VAL A 401 29.47 7.40 -1.26
CA VAL A 401 28.66 6.41 -0.57
C VAL A 401 29.27 6.11 0.79
N LYS A 402 28.42 6.15 1.82
CA LYS A 402 28.77 5.74 3.18
C LYS A 402 27.79 4.68 3.67
N ARG A 403 28.27 3.51 4.01
CA ARG A 403 27.48 2.51 4.73
C ARG A 403 27.29 2.98 6.17
N LEU A 404 26.07 2.87 6.69
CA LEU A 404 25.73 3.26 8.06
C LEU A 404 25.63 2.04 9.00
N THR A 405 25.16 0.91 8.55
CA THR A 405 25.07 -0.35 9.31
C THR A 405 26.34 -1.20 9.17
N ASP A 406 26.59 -2.11 10.08
CA ASP A 406 27.70 -3.06 10.01
C ASP A 406 27.50 -4.15 8.95
N THR A 407 28.59 -4.83 8.58
CA THR A 407 28.51 -5.96 7.64
C THR A 407 27.74 -7.12 8.27
N GLY A 408 26.72 -7.61 7.60
CA GLY A 408 25.82 -8.66 8.10
C GLY A 408 24.50 -8.13 8.65
N ASP A 409 24.41 -6.80 8.88
CA ASP A 409 23.14 -6.15 9.24
C ASP A 409 22.29 -5.89 8.00
N ALA A 410 20.97 -5.83 8.19
CA ALA A 410 19.97 -5.60 7.16
C ALA A 410 19.11 -4.37 7.46
N CYS A 411 18.72 -3.66 6.39
CA CYS A 411 17.76 -2.57 6.46
C CYS A 411 16.75 -2.73 5.34
N TYR A 412 15.50 -3.06 5.69
CA TYR A 412 14.46 -3.38 4.71
C TYR A 412 13.61 -2.18 4.35
N ARG A 413 13.27 -1.32 5.30
CA ARG A 413 12.49 -0.10 5.13
C ARG A 413 13.08 0.99 6.00
N MET A 414 12.98 2.23 5.55
CA MET A 414 13.50 3.37 6.29
C MET A 414 12.67 4.63 6.07
N GLY A 415 12.71 5.52 7.05
CA GLY A 415 12.13 6.85 6.99
C GLY A 415 12.95 7.85 7.77
N LEU A 416 12.69 9.13 7.54
CA LEU A 416 13.40 10.24 8.17
C LEU A 416 12.45 11.03 9.05
N GLY A 417 12.91 11.42 10.24
CA GLY A 417 12.16 12.24 11.17
C GLY A 417 12.99 13.40 11.76
N VAL A 418 12.33 14.25 12.53
CA VAL A 418 13.01 15.32 13.24
C VAL A 418 13.93 14.77 14.34
N ILE A 419 15.09 15.39 14.50
CA ILE A 419 16.17 14.85 15.36
C ILE A 419 16.01 15.18 16.85
N GLY A 420 15.14 16.12 17.19
CA GLY A 420 14.99 16.55 18.59
C GLY A 420 13.73 17.41 18.78
N GLU A 421 13.37 17.64 20.05
CA GLU A 421 12.32 18.60 20.40
C GLU A 421 12.76 20.03 19.97
N ASP A 422 11.81 20.83 19.49
CA ASP A 422 12.04 22.19 19.01
C ASP A 422 13.12 22.33 17.91
N ARG A 423 13.34 21.24 17.13
CA ARG A 423 14.24 21.23 15.98
C ARG A 423 13.45 21.33 14.69
N ASP A 424 14.01 22.03 13.72
CA ASP A 424 13.44 22.16 12.40
C ASP A 424 13.96 21.04 11.49
N TYR A 425 13.03 20.24 10.96
CA TYR A 425 13.36 19.14 10.05
C TYR A 425 14.12 19.62 8.81
N LEU A 426 13.85 20.79 8.27
CA LEU A 426 14.49 21.28 7.04
C LEU A 426 15.93 21.77 7.23
N THR A 427 16.30 22.19 8.42
CA THR A 427 17.60 22.82 8.67
C THR A 427 18.58 21.95 9.46
N GLU A 428 18.07 20.99 10.25
CA GLU A 428 18.88 20.15 11.14
C GLU A 428 19.20 18.79 10.51
N GLU A 429 20.07 18.01 11.17
CA GLU A 429 20.28 16.59 10.88
C GLU A 429 19.00 15.79 11.09
N LYS A 430 18.91 14.59 10.53
CA LYS A 430 17.70 13.76 10.59
C LYS A 430 17.86 12.59 11.56
N ALA A 431 16.78 12.28 12.26
CA ALA A 431 16.59 10.96 12.84
C ALA A 431 16.30 9.97 11.71
N ILE A 432 16.93 8.81 11.73
CA ILE A 432 16.65 7.73 10.78
C ILE A 432 15.92 6.62 11.54
N TYR A 433 14.74 6.28 11.06
CA TYR A 433 13.94 5.15 11.55
C TYR A 433 13.99 4.04 10.51
N PHE A 434 14.14 2.79 10.92
CA PHE A 434 14.16 1.69 9.97
C PHE A 434 13.67 0.36 10.56
N CYS A 435 13.21 -0.51 9.69
CA CYS A 435 12.92 -1.90 9.95
C CYS A 435 14.05 -2.74 9.38
N GLY A 436 14.65 -3.61 10.19
CA GLY A 436 15.81 -4.36 9.74
C GLY A 436 16.29 -5.38 10.74
N ARG A 437 17.54 -5.79 10.58
CA ARG A 437 18.22 -6.71 11.49
C ARG A 437 19.58 -6.13 11.85
N LEU A 438 19.82 -5.93 13.14
CA LEU A 438 21.12 -5.55 13.68
C LEU A 438 21.63 -6.66 14.58
N GLU A 439 22.90 -7.06 14.39
CA GLU A 439 23.53 -8.16 15.14
C GLU A 439 22.69 -9.46 15.13
N GLY A 440 21.95 -9.71 14.03
CA GLY A 440 21.08 -10.87 13.87
C GLY A 440 19.67 -10.70 14.46
N GLU A 441 19.38 -9.62 15.18
CA GLU A 441 18.09 -9.35 15.81
C GLU A 441 17.19 -8.49 14.91
N TYR A 442 16.01 -9.02 14.55
CA TYR A 442 15.02 -8.28 13.78
C TYR A 442 14.28 -7.30 14.68
N GLY A 443 14.07 -6.06 14.19
CA GLY A 443 13.34 -5.05 14.94
C GLY A 443 13.09 -3.78 14.16
N PHE A 444 12.50 -2.82 14.87
CA PHE A 444 12.39 -1.42 14.45
C PHE A 444 13.45 -0.64 15.21
N TYR A 445 14.23 0.11 14.47
CA TYR A 445 15.38 0.81 15.02
C TYR A 445 15.36 2.28 14.68
N ARG A 446 16.06 3.09 15.47
CA ARG A 446 16.37 4.46 15.11
C ARG A 446 17.83 4.80 15.44
N THR A 447 18.33 5.81 14.75
CA THR A 447 19.62 6.44 15.04
C THR A 447 19.47 7.95 14.94
N PHE A 448 20.19 8.68 15.79
CA PHE A 448 20.26 10.14 15.80
C PHE A 448 21.65 10.66 15.40
N ASP A 449 22.59 9.79 15.09
CA ASP A 449 24.01 10.09 14.91
C ASP A 449 24.60 9.43 13.65
N GLU A 450 23.76 9.25 12.63
CA GLU A 450 24.13 8.64 11.35
C GLU A 450 24.70 7.23 11.50
N GLY A 451 24.11 6.42 12.36
CA GLY A 451 24.47 5.01 12.51
C GLY A 451 25.67 4.72 13.41
N LYS A 452 26.11 5.68 14.24
CA LYS A 452 27.12 5.41 15.25
C LYS A 452 26.54 4.67 16.45
N SER A 453 25.26 4.89 16.73
CA SER A 453 24.47 4.17 17.72
C SER A 453 23.05 3.90 17.23
N TYR A 454 22.46 2.83 17.74
CA TYR A 454 21.09 2.42 17.40
C TYR A 454 20.30 2.13 18.66
N GLU A 455 19.01 2.45 18.61
CA GLU A 455 18.05 2.11 19.65
C GLU A 455 16.94 1.26 19.04
N ARG A 456 16.67 0.09 19.64
CA ARG A 456 15.53 -0.74 19.25
C ARG A 456 14.25 -0.17 19.86
N LEU A 457 13.20 -0.02 19.06
CA LEU A 457 11.96 0.65 19.41
C LEU A 457 10.86 -0.31 19.86
N ASN A 458 10.90 -1.56 19.41
CA ASN A 458 9.87 -2.56 19.68
C ASN A 458 10.34 -3.65 20.65
N GLN A 459 9.38 -4.25 21.31
CA GLN A 459 9.55 -5.49 22.07
C GLN A 459 9.31 -6.72 21.19
N ASP A 460 9.69 -7.91 21.64
CA ASP A 460 9.55 -9.16 20.86
C ASP A 460 8.11 -9.54 20.54
N ASN A 461 7.15 -9.09 21.32
CA ASN A 461 5.71 -9.26 21.06
C ASN A 461 5.10 -8.17 20.16
N GLN A 462 5.90 -7.24 19.64
CA GLN A 462 5.50 -6.11 18.80
C GLN A 462 6.13 -6.20 17.41
N MET A 463 5.99 -7.34 16.74
CA MET A 463 6.58 -7.57 15.40
C MET A 463 5.63 -7.18 14.26
N TYR A 464 4.32 -7.22 14.48
CA TYR A 464 3.25 -6.77 13.58
C TYR A 464 3.24 -7.38 12.17
N GLY A 465 3.91 -8.51 11.97
CA GLY A 465 3.97 -9.19 10.67
C GLY A 465 4.87 -8.49 9.66
N GLU A 466 4.44 -8.43 8.40
CA GLU A 466 5.18 -7.75 7.34
C GLU A 466 5.08 -6.23 7.48
N ILE A 467 6.21 -5.55 7.39
CA ILE A 467 6.30 -4.09 7.35
C ILE A 467 6.62 -3.64 5.94
N ASN A 468 5.70 -2.91 5.34
CA ASN A 468 5.81 -2.42 3.97
C ASN A 468 6.49 -1.05 3.87
N SER A 469 6.31 -0.20 4.88
CA SER A 469 6.96 1.11 4.96
C SER A 469 7.11 1.57 6.40
N ILE A 470 8.06 2.45 6.64
CA ILE A 470 8.25 3.16 7.90
C ILE A 470 8.61 4.61 7.58
N ASP A 471 8.07 5.57 8.33
CA ASP A 471 8.50 6.96 8.27
C ASP A 471 8.59 7.58 9.66
N GLY A 472 9.54 8.52 9.84
CA GLY A 472 9.64 9.31 11.06
C GLY A 472 8.76 10.56 10.97
N ASP A 473 8.20 10.98 12.09
CA ASP A 473 7.49 12.26 12.12
C ASP A 473 8.46 13.42 11.99
N LYS A 474 8.17 14.32 11.05
CA LYS A 474 9.01 15.48 10.74
C LYS A 474 8.74 16.68 11.65
N ARG A 475 7.71 16.59 12.51
CA ARG A 475 7.24 17.66 13.40
C ARG A 475 7.28 17.27 14.88
N LYS A 476 7.13 15.97 15.18
CA LYS A 476 7.13 15.48 16.56
C LYS A 476 8.30 14.53 16.78
N PHE A 477 9.24 14.95 17.61
CA PHE A 477 10.40 14.14 17.96
C PHE A 477 10.00 12.81 18.58
N GLY A 478 10.64 11.74 18.13
CA GLY A 478 10.47 10.40 18.68
C GLY A 478 9.20 9.67 18.23
N ARG A 479 8.36 10.28 17.39
CA ARG A 479 7.22 9.60 16.75
C ARG A 479 7.65 8.98 15.43
N PHE A 480 7.11 7.80 15.14
CA PHE A 480 7.28 7.11 13.86
C PHE A 480 6.01 6.35 13.48
N PHE A 481 5.89 6.04 12.20
CA PHE A 481 4.73 5.37 11.61
C PHE A 481 5.16 4.08 10.92
N LEU A 482 4.31 3.05 10.96
CA LEU A 482 4.51 1.77 10.30
C LEU A 482 3.33 1.44 9.41
N ALA A 483 3.59 1.13 8.15
CA ALA A 483 2.65 0.52 7.23
C ALA A 483 2.79 -1.01 7.31
N THR A 484 1.73 -1.71 7.68
CA THR A 484 1.78 -3.17 7.80
C THR A 484 1.08 -3.86 6.64
N GLY A 485 1.41 -5.12 6.39
CA GLY A 485 0.80 -5.92 5.32
C GLY A 485 -0.65 -6.33 5.58
N SER A 486 -1.09 -6.34 6.85
CA SER A 486 -2.43 -6.82 7.20
C SER A 486 -2.84 -6.53 8.66
N ARG A 487 -2.38 -5.40 9.22
CA ARG A 487 -2.71 -5.02 10.60
C ARG A 487 -2.94 -3.51 10.78
N GLY A 488 -3.47 -2.86 9.79
CA GLY A 488 -3.65 -1.43 9.87
C GLY A 488 -2.33 -0.64 9.80
N VAL A 489 -2.43 0.67 9.94
CA VAL A 489 -1.30 1.58 10.14
C VAL A 489 -1.08 1.82 11.63
N LEU A 490 0.16 1.83 12.05
CA LEU A 490 0.54 1.99 13.46
C LEU A 490 1.43 3.20 13.65
N TYR A 491 1.42 3.79 14.83
CA TYR A 491 2.43 4.75 15.24
C TYR A 491 3.00 4.43 16.63
N GLY A 492 4.25 4.78 16.84
CA GLY A 492 4.93 4.72 18.12
C GLY A 492 5.44 6.09 18.54
N GLU A 493 5.48 6.32 19.85
CA GLU A 493 6.01 7.55 20.44
C GLU A 493 6.99 7.24 21.58
N MET A 494 7.96 8.11 21.79
CA MET A 494 8.79 8.04 22.99
C MET A 494 7.91 8.28 24.22
N LYS A 495 7.98 7.38 25.19
CA LYS A 495 7.45 7.67 26.52
C LYS A 495 8.35 8.73 27.16
N ARG A 496 7.75 9.82 27.58
CA ARG A 496 8.41 10.85 28.40
C ARG A 496 8.70 10.31 29.79
#